data_4f0494fc3a9e49becd121b7edec9bce1
#
_entry.id   4f0494fc3a9e49becd121b7edec9bce1
#
_cell.length_a   1.000
_cell.length_b   1.000
_cell.length_c   1.000
_cell.angle_alpha   90.00
_cell.angle_beta   90.00
_cell.angle_gamma   90.00
#
_symmetry.space_group_name_H-M   'P 1'
#
loop_
_entity.id
_entity.type
_entity.pdbx_description
1 polymer ?
#
loop_
_entity_poly.entity_id
_entity_poly.type
_entity_poly.pdbx_seq_one_letter_code
_entity_poly.pdbx_strand_id
1 'polypeptide(L)'
;MTEFKIIAKTFQGLEEILAKELINLGANNVEMGRRMVAFTGDKEMLYKANFCTRTAVKILKPIKEFKATDADEVYEVVKQIDWERYMDVKNTFLVDSVIFSENFRHSKFVAYRVKDAIADYWREKTGDRPMRRSRALATMPSRDRSTMRLIM
;
A
#
# COMPACT_ATOMS: atom_id res chain seq x y z
N MET A 1 10.29 17.90 -8.55
CA MET A 1 9.18 17.05 -8.06
C MET A 1 9.77 15.93 -7.23
N THR A 2 9.13 15.58 -6.14
CA THR A 2 9.64 14.51 -5.26
C THR A 2 9.29 13.15 -5.85
N GLU A 3 10.31 12.39 -6.20
CA GLU A 3 10.15 11.00 -6.60
C GLU A 3 9.87 10.12 -5.38
N PHE A 4 9.07 9.09 -5.57
CA PHE A 4 8.74 8.11 -4.55
C PHE A 4 8.65 6.71 -5.14
N LYS A 5 8.74 5.72 -4.29
CA LYS A 5 8.62 4.31 -4.69
C LYS A 5 7.17 3.97 -5.04
N ILE A 6 6.99 3.25 -6.15
CA ILE A 6 5.69 2.77 -6.65
C ILE A 6 5.81 1.26 -6.86
N ILE A 7 4.73 0.54 -6.63
CA ILE A 7 4.66 -0.91 -6.81
C ILE A 7 3.53 -1.23 -7.77
N ALA A 8 3.87 -1.84 -8.90
CA ALA A 8 2.89 -2.39 -9.83
C ALA A 8 2.71 -3.89 -9.57
N LYS A 9 1.51 -4.31 -9.26
CA LYS A 9 1.15 -5.73 -9.12
C LYS A 9 0.79 -6.30 -10.48
N THR A 10 1.20 -7.56 -10.71
CA THR A 10 0.89 -8.28 -11.94
C THR A 10 0.68 -9.77 -11.68
N PHE A 11 0.31 -10.52 -12.70
CA PHE A 11 0.25 -11.98 -12.65
C PHE A 11 1.65 -12.58 -12.81
N GLN A 12 1.83 -13.79 -12.30
CA GLN A 12 3.07 -14.54 -12.45
C GLN A 12 3.39 -14.79 -13.92
N GLY A 13 4.61 -14.50 -14.32
CA GLY A 13 5.10 -14.63 -15.69
C GLY A 13 4.95 -13.37 -16.55
N LEU A 14 4.26 -12.32 -16.05
CA LEU A 14 4.13 -11.04 -16.74
C LEU A 14 5.07 -9.95 -16.22
N GLU A 15 5.93 -10.28 -15.26
CA GLU A 15 6.81 -9.31 -14.59
C GLU A 15 7.75 -8.62 -15.58
N GLU A 16 8.35 -9.39 -16.51
CA GLU A 16 9.25 -8.83 -17.52
C GLU A 16 8.54 -7.90 -18.50
N ILE A 17 7.32 -8.27 -18.90
CA ILE A 17 6.53 -7.46 -19.83
C ILE A 17 6.14 -6.16 -19.16
N LEU A 18 5.67 -6.23 -17.92
CA LEU A 18 5.33 -5.03 -17.13
C LEU A 18 6.56 -4.15 -16.89
N ALA A 19 7.72 -4.73 -16.61
CA ALA A 19 8.95 -3.98 -16.43
C ALA A 19 9.33 -3.20 -17.72
N LYS A 20 9.21 -3.83 -18.89
CA LYS A 20 9.44 -3.17 -20.19
C LYS A 20 8.42 -2.05 -20.44
N GLU A 21 7.14 -2.26 -20.15
CA GLU A 21 6.13 -1.22 -20.24
C GLU A 21 6.48 0.00 -19.38
N LEU A 22 6.87 -0.21 -18.11
CA LEU A 22 7.24 0.85 -17.19
C LEU A 22 8.51 1.60 -17.62
N ILE A 23 9.53 0.90 -18.10
CA ILE A 23 10.77 1.52 -18.65
C ILE A 23 10.42 2.40 -19.86
N ASN A 24 9.58 1.92 -20.76
CA ASN A 24 9.16 2.68 -21.95
C ASN A 24 8.34 3.93 -21.58
N LEU A 25 7.67 3.93 -20.43
CA LEU A 25 6.96 5.09 -19.92
C LEU A 25 7.87 6.10 -19.19
N GLY A 26 9.14 5.76 -18.96
CA GLY A 26 10.12 6.60 -18.31
C GLY A 26 10.27 6.35 -16.80
N ALA A 27 9.88 5.18 -16.31
CA ALA A 27 10.08 4.82 -14.90
C ALA A 27 11.57 4.61 -14.57
N ASN A 28 11.97 5.08 -13.38
CA ASN A 28 13.33 4.91 -12.87
C ASN A 28 13.41 3.71 -11.91
N ASN A 29 14.61 3.15 -11.76
CA ASN A 29 14.92 2.09 -10.78
C ASN A 29 13.93 0.92 -10.83
N VAL A 30 13.68 0.40 -12.03
CA VAL A 30 12.71 -0.69 -12.22
C VAL A 30 13.30 -2.01 -11.72
N GLU A 31 12.69 -2.60 -10.72
CA GLU A 31 13.08 -3.87 -10.10
C GLU A 31 11.94 -4.89 -10.17
N MET A 32 12.22 -6.03 -10.77
CA MET A 32 11.26 -7.14 -10.80
C MET A 32 11.25 -7.91 -9.48
N GLY A 33 10.04 -8.18 -8.98
CA GLY A 33 9.80 -9.04 -7.83
C GLY A 33 8.82 -10.16 -8.20
N ARG A 34 8.44 -10.97 -7.24
CA ARG A 34 7.45 -12.03 -7.45
C ARG A 34 6.06 -11.43 -7.58
N ARG A 35 5.44 -11.55 -8.77
CA ARG A 35 4.12 -10.99 -9.12
C ARG A 35 4.00 -9.49 -8.93
N MET A 36 5.12 -8.77 -9.05
CA MET A 36 5.20 -7.33 -8.91
C MET A 36 6.43 -6.75 -9.59
N VAL A 37 6.34 -5.48 -9.92
CA VAL A 37 7.48 -4.67 -10.36
C VAL A 37 7.49 -3.40 -9.50
N ALA A 38 8.61 -3.14 -8.83
CA ALA A 38 8.83 -1.90 -8.10
C ALA A 38 9.57 -0.91 -8.99
N PHE A 39 9.25 0.36 -8.90
CA PHE A 39 9.91 1.42 -9.65
C PHE A 39 9.82 2.75 -8.89
N THR A 40 10.60 3.72 -9.34
CA THR A 40 10.59 5.07 -8.78
C THR A 40 10.06 6.05 -9.82
N GLY A 41 9.27 6.98 -9.38
CA GLY A 41 8.73 8.04 -10.21
C GLY A 41 8.02 9.09 -9.40
N ASP A 42 7.62 10.14 -10.05
CA ASP A 42 6.83 11.22 -9.47
C ASP A 42 5.31 10.95 -9.61
N LYS A 43 4.52 11.96 -9.31
CA LYS A 43 3.07 11.88 -9.42
C LYS A 43 2.59 11.71 -10.86
N GLU A 44 3.28 12.31 -11.82
CA GLU A 44 2.99 12.15 -13.25
C GLU A 44 3.23 10.69 -13.68
N MET A 45 4.36 10.11 -13.26
CA MET A 45 4.66 8.71 -13.54
C MET A 45 3.65 7.75 -12.92
N LEU A 46 3.14 8.06 -11.71
CA LEU A 46 2.07 7.29 -11.08
C LEU A 46 0.79 7.26 -11.95
N TYR A 47 0.38 8.41 -12.49
CA TYR A 47 -0.78 8.50 -13.39
C TYR A 47 -0.52 7.81 -14.73
N LYS A 48 0.65 8.01 -15.33
CA LYS A 48 1.05 7.32 -16.56
C LYS A 48 1.01 5.81 -16.41
N ALA A 49 1.58 5.30 -15.31
CA ALA A 49 1.55 3.87 -15.03
C ALA A 49 0.12 3.32 -14.90
N ASN A 50 -0.79 4.05 -14.22
CA ASN A 50 -2.19 3.63 -14.12
C ASN A 50 -2.93 3.62 -15.44
N PHE A 51 -2.63 4.57 -16.33
CA PHE A 51 -3.36 4.75 -17.58
C PHE A 51 -2.79 3.94 -18.75
N CYS A 52 -1.47 3.80 -18.82
CA CYS A 52 -0.80 3.27 -20.00
C CYS A 52 -0.38 1.81 -19.86
N THR A 53 -0.22 1.25 -18.66
CA THR A 53 0.15 -0.17 -18.52
C THR A 53 -1.02 -1.09 -18.82
N ARG A 54 -0.73 -2.19 -19.49
CA ARG A 54 -1.72 -3.21 -19.87
C ARG A 54 -1.64 -4.46 -19.02
N THR A 55 -0.46 -4.73 -18.45
CA THR A 55 -0.18 -5.94 -17.69
C THR A 55 -0.23 -5.72 -16.17
N ALA A 56 -0.33 -4.46 -15.72
CA ALA A 56 -0.52 -4.15 -14.31
C ALA A 56 -1.98 -4.40 -13.88
N VAL A 57 -2.14 -5.08 -12.76
CA VAL A 57 -3.45 -5.32 -12.10
C VAL A 57 -3.77 -4.19 -11.13
N LYS A 58 -2.76 -3.71 -10.40
CA LYS A 58 -2.88 -2.61 -9.43
C LYS A 58 -1.57 -1.83 -9.39
N ILE A 59 -1.66 -0.51 -9.31
CA ILE A 59 -0.55 0.38 -9.02
C ILE A 59 -0.71 0.89 -7.59
N LEU A 60 0.31 0.72 -6.77
CA LEU A 60 0.26 0.94 -5.33
C LEU A 60 1.37 1.91 -4.91
N LYS A 61 1.02 2.87 -4.06
CA LYS A 61 1.97 3.79 -3.44
C LYS A 61 2.25 3.35 -2.00
N PRO A 62 3.48 2.94 -1.64
CA PRO A 62 3.83 2.69 -0.26
C PRO A 62 3.68 3.95 0.59
N ILE A 63 3.00 3.84 1.73
CA ILE A 63 2.86 4.91 2.71
C ILE A 63 3.95 4.79 3.77
N LYS A 64 4.08 3.61 4.36
CA LYS A 64 5.05 3.34 5.41
C LYS A 64 5.48 1.88 5.40
N GLU A 65 6.76 1.67 5.63
CA GLU A 65 7.38 0.37 5.88
C GLU A 65 7.80 0.29 7.35
N PHE A 66 7.43 -0.79 8.03
CA PHE A 66 7.73 -0.99 9.44
C PHE A 66 7.81 -2.48 9.79
N LYS A 67 8.48 -2.79 10.90
CA LYS A 67 8.49 -4.14 11.47
C LYS A 67 7.45 -4.20 12.57
N ALA A 68 6.70 -5.29 12.62
CA ALA A 68 5.76 -5.56 13.68
C ALA A 68 5.69 -7.07 13.92
N THR A 69 5.60 -7.46 15.16
CA THR A 69 5.52 -8.86 15.59
C THR A 69 4.09 -9.26 15.91
N ASP A 70 3.25 -8.30 16.29
CA ASP A 70 1.84 -8.51 16.60
C ASP A 70 0.94 -7.40 16.02
N ALA A 71 -0.36 -7.61 16.14
CA ALA A 71 -1.37 -6.71 15.59
C ALA A 71 -1.51 -5.39 16.38
N ASP A 72 -1.10 -5.36 17.64
CA ASP A 72 -1.15 -4.17 18.46
C ASP A 72 -0.02 -3.21 18.10
N GLU A 73 1.17 -3.72 17.80
CA GLU A 73 2.26 -2.92 17.23
C GLU A 73 1.84 -2.31 15.88
N VAL A 74 1.15 -3.07 15.03
CA VAL A 74 0.58 -2.56 13.77
C VAL A 74 -0.38 -1.41 14.04
N TYR A 75 -1.29 -1.56 15.00
CA TYR A 75 -2.24 -0.52 15.40
C TYR A 75 -1.51 0.77 15.81
N GLU A 76 -0.54 0.67 16.71
CA GLU A 76 0.20 1.85 17.20
C GLU A 76 0.95 2.58 16.08
N VAL A 77 1.64 1.84 15.21
CA VAL A 77 2.37 2.45 14.06
C VAL A 77 1.41 3.11 13.09
N VAL A 78 0.27 2.47 12.78
CA VAL A 78 -0.71 3.00 11.84
C VAL A 78 -1.41 4.23 12.40
N LYS A 79 -1.71 4.26 13.70
CA LYS A 79 -2.32 5.40 14.37
C LYS A 79 -1.42 6.65 14.37
N GLN A 80 -0.09 6.47 14.37
CA GLN A 80 0.89 7.57 14.32
C GLN A 80 1.07 8.19 12.93
N ILE A 81 0.49 7.62 11.88
CA ILE A 81 0.57 8.15 10.53
C ILE A 81 -0.33 9.37 10.40
N ASP A 82 0.20 10.42 9.76
CA ASP A 82 -0.59 11.61 9.42
C ASP A 82 -1.53 11.31 8.26
N TRP A 83 -2.74 10.86 8.58
CA TRP A 83 -3.75 10.45 7.61
C TRP A 83 -4.34 11.61 6.81
N GLU A 84 -4.22 12.86 7.29
CA GLU A 84 -4.68 14.04 6.53
C GLU A 84 -3.99 14.19 5.18
N ARG A 85 -2.76 13.66 5.05
CA ARG A 85 -2.03 13.67 3.78
C ARG A 85 -2.62 12.74 2.72
N TYR A 86 -3.43 11.78 3.13
CA TYR A 86 -3.91 10.71 2.25
C TYR A 86 -5.42 10.72 2.06
N MET A 87 -6.17 11.16 3.05
CA MET A 87 -7.63 11.13 3.04
C MET A 87 -8.23 12.19 3.97
N ASP A 88 -9.48 12.56 3.72
CA ASP A 88 -10.31 13.38 4.60
C ASP A 88 -11.23 12.49 5.43
N VAL A 89 -11.72 12.98 6.57
CA VAL A 89 -12.72 12.32 7.41
C VAL A 89 -14.00 11.93 6.65
N LYS A 90 -14.36 12.71 5.64
CA LYS A 90 -15.52 12.44 4.76
C LYS A 90 -15.29 11.35 3.73
N ASN A 91 -14.03 10.97 3.50
CA ASN A 91 -13.70 9.90 2.57
C ASN A 91 -14.07 8.54 3.16
N THR A 92 -14.42 7.63 2.28
CA THR A 92 -14.62 6.24 2.64
C THR A 92 -13.35 5.45 2.37
N PHE A 93 -13.03 4.46 3.18
CA PHE A 93 -11.85 3.62 3.00
C PHE A 93 -12.13 2.15 3.26
N LEU A 94 -11.33 1.30 2.66
CA LEU A 94 -11.32 -0.15 2.88
C LEU A 94 -9.89 -0.59 3.16
N VAL A 95 -9.72 -1.41 4.17
CA VAL A 95 -8.45 -2.08 4.45
C VAL A 95 -8.54 -3.52 3.98
N ASP A 96 -7.61 -3.90 3.12
CA ASP A 96 -7.37 -5.28 2.73
C ASP A 96 -5.96 -5.68 3.16
N SER A 97 -5.77 -6.91 3.62
CA SER A 97 -4.47 -7.37 4.08
C SER A 97 -4.08 -8.70 3.45
N VAL A 98 -2.86 -8.75 2.97
CA VAL A 98 -2.22 -9.97 2.50
C VAL A 98 -0.96 -10.19 3.34
N ILE A 99 -0.96 -11.25 4.14
CA ILE A 99 0.10 -11.55 5.09
C ILE A 99 0.68 -12.92 4.78
N PHE A 100 2.01 -12.99 4.70
CA PHE A 100 2.79 -14.22 4.58
C PHE A 100 3.79 -14.28 5.75
N SER A 101 3.27 -14.47 6.97
CA SER A 101 4.09 -14.54 8.17
C SER A 101 3.57 -15.63 9.09
N GLU A 102 4.48 -16.31 9.78
CA GLU A 102 4.13 -17.29 10.81
C GLU A 102 3.56 -16.65 12.08
N ASN A 103 3.91 -15.39 12.33
CA ASN A 103 3.45 -14.64 13.50
C ASN A 103 1.99 -14.13 13.37
N PHE A 104 1.51 -13.98 12.16
CA PHE A 104 0.15 -13.49 11.89
C PHE A 104 -0.70 -14.58 11.26
N ARG A 105 -1.38 -15.34 12.08
CA ARG A 105 -2.26 -16.45 11.63
C ARG A 105 -3.53 -15.99 10.92
N HIS A 106 -4.00 -14.75 11.22
CA HIS A 106 -5.25 -14.23 10.71
C HIS A 106 -5.08 -12.85 10.07
N SER A 107 -4.95 -12.82 8.73
CA SER A 107 -4.81 -11.57 7.98
C SER A 107 -5.99 -10.60 8.18
N LYS A 108 -7.22 -11.13 8.31
CA LYS A 108 -8.40 -10.31 8.57
C LYS A 108 -8.33 -9.55 9.89
N PHE A 109 -7.74 -10.14 10.93
CA PHE A 109 -7.57 -9.48 12.22
C PHE A 109 -6.65 -8.27 12.11
N VAL A 110 -5.54 -8.38 11.39
CA VAL A 110 -4.64 -7.25 11.13
C VAL A 110 -5.35 -6.14 10.34
N ALA A 111 -6.15 -6.51 9.34
CA ALA A 111 -6.95 -5.53 8.60
C ALA A 111 -7.92 -4.78 9.50
N TYR A 112 -8.56 -5.47 10.47
CA TYR A 112 -9.43 -4.82 11.45
C TYR A 112 -8.65 -3.87 12.38
N ARG A 113 -7.46 -4.27 12.85
CA ARG A 113 -6.63 -3.40 13.69
C ARG A 113 -6.15 -2.15 12.95
N VAL A 114 -5.73 -2.28 11.69
CA VAL A 114 -5.41 -1.13 10.83
C VAL A 114 -6.62 -0.20 10.65
N LYS A 115 -7.78 -0.78 10.36
CA LYS A 115 -9.03 -0.01 10.24
C LYS A 115 -9.37 0.74 11.52
N ASP A 116 -9.24 0.09 12.67
CA ASP A 116 -9.54 0.69 13.96
C ASP A 116 -8.56 1.82 14.28
N ALA A 117 -7.27 1.64 13.98
CA ALA A 117 -6.25 2.69 14.15
C ALA A 117 -6.57 3.95 13.33
N ILE A 118 -7.00 3.80 12.07
CA ILE A 118 -7.39 4.92 11.21
C ILE A 118 -8.66 5.59 11.75
N ALA A 119 -9.66 4.79 12.16
CA ALA A 119 -10.91 5.31 12.70
C ALA A 119 -10.69 6.07 14.02
N ASP A 120 -9.82 5.57 14.90
CA ASP A 120 -9.49 6.20 16.17
C ASP A 120 -8.65 7.47 15.97
N TYR A 121 -7.73 7.49 15.00
CA TYR A 121 -7.03 8.72 14.61
C TYR A 121 -8.00 9.86 14.29
N TRP A 122 -8.99 9.59 13.43
CA TRP A 122 -9.97 10.60 13.04
C TRP A 122 -10.92 10.97 14.17
N ARG A 123 -11.35 9.98 14.98
CA ARG A 123 -12.21 10.24 16.14
C ARG A 123 -11.54 11.15 17.18
N GLU A 124 -10.26 10.93 17.46
CA GLU A 124 -9.49 11.77 18.38
C GLU A 124 -9.27 13.18 17.84
N LYS A 125 -9.15 13.33 16.54
CA LYS A 125 -8.84 14.60 15.89
C LYS A 125 -10.07 15.45 15.57
N THR A 126 -11.14 14.85 15.10
CA THR A 126 -12.34 15.56 14.61
C THR A 126 -13.61 15.25 15.38
N GLY A 127 -13.60 14.24 16.25
CA GLY A 127 -14.82 13.70 16.89
C GLY A 127 -15.63 12.78 15.97
N ASP A 128 -15.35 12.77 14.67
CA ASP A 128 -16.07 11.99 13.66
C ASP A 128 -15.32 10.73 13.24
N ARG A 129 -16.03 9.79 12.66
CA ARG A 129 -15.49 8.53 12.18
C ARG A 129 -15.69 8.41 10.68
N PRO A 130 -14.63 8.19 9.88
CA PRO A 130 -14.78 8.02 8.43
C PRO A 130 -15.61 6.79 8.09
N MET A 131 -16.42 6.90 7.05
CA MET A 131 -17.35 5.86 6.65
C MET A 131 -16.65 4.74 5.89
N ARG A 132 -17.16 3.52 6.04
CA ARG A 132 -16.61 2.29 5.47
C ARG A 132 -17.06 2.12 4.02
N ARG A 133 -16.25 2.54 3.03
CA ARG A 133 -16.32 2.06 1.62
C ARG A 133 -15.33 2.80 0.73
N SER A 134 -14.20 2.26 0.42
CA SER A 134 -13.54 2.26 -0.88
C SER A 134 -12.23 1.46 -0.87
N ARG A 135 -11.84 0.99 -2.02
CA ARG A 135 -10.64 0.20 -2.26
C ARG A 135 -9.39 1.10 -2.21
N ALA A 136 -8.63 1.12 -1.15
CA ALA A 136 -7.40 1.87 -1.23
C ALA A 136 -6.23 1.41 -0.37
N LEU A 137 -6.42 0.66 0.69
CA LEU A 137 -5.31 0.28 1.58
C LEU A 137 -5.09 -1.24 1.58
N ALA A 138 -3.89 -1.65 1.19
CA ALA A 138 -3.45 -3.03 1.31
C ALA A 138 -2.20 -3.10 2.17
N THR A 139 -2.15 -4.02 3.11
CA THR A 139 -0.94 -4.37 3.84
C THR A 139 -0.26 -5.50 3.10
N MET A 140 0.97 -5.31 2.65
CA MET A 140 1.73 -6.33 1.93
C MET A 140 3.02 -6.64 2.66
N PRO A 141 3.46 -7.90 2.67
CA PRO A 141 4.78 -8.26 3.17
C PRO A 141 5.87 -7.71 2.24
N SER A 142 6.96 -7.23 2.82
CA SER A 142 8.19 -6.94 2.09
C SER A 142 8.96 -8.25 1.78
N ARG A 143 10.12 -8.13 1.12
CA ARG A 143 11.05 -9.27 0.92
C ARG A 143 11.46 -9.93 2.25
N ASP A 144 11.58 -9.13 3.31
CA ASP A 144 11.79 -9.63 4.67
C ASP A 144 10.42 -9.93 5.30
N ARG A 145 10.19 -11.17 5.70
CA ARG A 145 8.93 -11.66 6.30
C ARG A 145 8.54 -10.96 7.60
N SER A 146 9.48 -10.27 8.25
CA SER A 146 9.25 -9.48 9.47
C SER A 146 8.81 -8.04 9.20
N THR A 147 8.92 -7.57 7.97
CA THR A 147 8.61 -6.17 7.61
C THR A 147 7.24 -6.07 6.98
N MET A 148 6.41 -5.21 7.53
CA MET A 148 5.10 -4.86 6.98
C MET A 148 5.19 -3.58 6.15
N ARG A 149 4.40 -3.55 5.10
CA ARG A 149 4.33 -2.39 4.21
C ARG A 149 2.87 -1.97 4.08
N LEU A 150 2.57 -0.78 4.52
CA LEU A 150 1.27 -0.15 4.30
C LEU A 150 1.30 0.56 2.95
N ILE A 151 0.31 0.27 2.10
CA ILE A 151 0.25 0.72 0.71
C ILE A 151 -1.14 1.27 0.40
N MET A 152 -1.15 2.35 -0.37
CA MET A 152 -2.36 2.94 -0.93
C MET A 152 -2.42 2.72 -2.44
#